data_0377ba0dec128631f1bc8a3eba3ca44c
#
_entry.id   0377ba0dec128631f1bc8a3eba3ca44c
#
_cell.length_a   1.000
_cell.length_b   1.000
_cell.length_c   1.000
_cell.angle_alpha   90.00
_cell.angle_beta   90.00
_cell.angle_gamma   90.00
#
_symmetry.space_group_name_H-M   'P 1'
#
loop_
_entity.id
_entity.type
_entity.pdbx_description
1 polymer ?
#
loop_
_entity_poly.entity_id
_entity_poly.type
_entity_poly.pdbx_seq_one_letter_code
_entity_poly.pdbx_strand_id
1 'polypeptide(L)'
;MKKKGIFCLSAFIASLFFWNLIIDPAWAAGSITPDQLEKTVDQIMSTELEKLHIPGAAVVVTQGDQIYFSKGYGYADLEQKTAFDPTKTIVPVGSLTKSISATAAMQLVEQNKLDLNQDVNNYLKSYKASQFQNQPFNLHQLLTHTSGLDEAVYGINSPTKADSLPTEQYLSTYFQNQPPIRKPGVQYDYSNVAYGLVGNLVEQVSGQGLNDYLRTHLFDPMDMPSATLDLPVSNPALAQSYQWNDGVYQKQPSSYINLPGAGALNVTPNEFSHYLITHLNEGKYGEQVVLQPQTAEAMHAQQFAADARLDGVGYGFFRGQLETGVPMLWATGEIDDFISEMVLIPSQKIGIFVTINAADSGVLLHGEVINAIAKMLPAESQAAPQSLAHSATEVKLSPEIEGVYQVSLNPVHGWGKWIRMLGSIKYNISIQDDHTLIVNGEYPNENEAMDKIFQAAGDGLFVEKGGQLKILLYQQNGTWMMIAPDSKTMKQTTLWHRTWMLLGSYAAASLFFITTLLIWIVRYVIRAIRKNKAHISSTLAFIALLNTIFLGVQFIYGNSQIVYGYPAWYIWGICTLPLISALIAVWVLIVNSARLITGERKARVIGKVLFAIITLLHTVYLFYWNFLPVHYS
;
A
#
# COMPACT_ATOMS: atom_id res chain seq x y z
N MET A 1 -66.80 23.61 -47.57
CA MET A 1 -65.45 23.02 -47.45
C MET A 1 -64.57 23.89 -46.57
N LYS A 2 -64.84 24.07 -45.27
CA LYS A 2 -64.00 24.86 -44.35
C LYS A 2 -64.13 24.37 -42.87
N LYS A 3 -64.22 23.08 -42.58
CA LYS A 3 -64.27 22.55 -41.22
C LYS A 3 -63.42 21.27 -40.97
N LYS A 4 -62.58 20.84 -41.93
CA LYS A 4 -61.73 19.66 -41.77
C LYS A 4 -60.23 19.94 -41.50
N GLY A 5 -59.78 21.25 -41.53
CA GLY A 5 -58.39 21.63 -41.38
C GLY A 5 -57.94 21.90 -39.92
N ILE A 6 -58.89 22.13 -39.00
CA ILE A 6 -58.56 22.54 -37.61
C ILE A 6 -58.39 21.29 -36.68
N PHE A 7 -58.95 20.16 -37.03
CA PHE A 7 -58.85 18.94 -36.19
C PHE A 7 -57.52 18.18 -36.35
N CYS A 8 -56.80 18.36 -37.47
CA CYS A 8 -55.48 17.73 -37.67
C CYS A 8 -54.32 18.53 -37.02
N LEU A 9 -54.50 19.85 -36.84
CA LEU A 9 -53.44 20.67 -36.24
C LEU A 9 -53.40 20.54 -34.69
N SER A 10 -54.56 20.35 -34.06
CA SER A 10 -54.66 20.13 -32.62
C SER A 10 -54.20 18.71 -32.19
N ALA A 11 -54.33 17.71 -33.04
CA ALA A 11 -53.82 16.37 -32.79
C ALA A 11 -52.30 16.27 -32.96
N PHE A 12 -51.69 17.08 -33.82
CA PHE A 12 -50.23 17.13 -34.02
C PHE A 12 -49.52 17.92 -32.92
N ILE A 13 -50.13 18.96 -32.38
CA ILE A 13 -49.59 19.72 -31.25
C ILE A 13 -49.72 18.92 -29.94
N ALA A 14 -50.78 18.13 -29.75
CA ALA A 14 -50.93 17.23 -28.61
C ALA A 14 -49.92 16.05 -28.65
N SER A 15 -49.54 15.59 -29.84
CA SER A 15 -48.49 14.52 -29.95
C SER A 15 -47.07 15.03 -29.71
N LEU A 16 -46.78 16.32 -29.97
CA LEU A 16 -45.48 16.94 -29.65
C LEU A 16 -45.32 17.28 -28.16
N PHE A 17 -46.43 17.48 -27.42
CA PHE A 17 -46.37 17.66 -25.96
C PHE A 17 -46.34 16.33 -25.17
N PHE A 18 -46.76 15.22 -25.75
CA PHE A 18 -46.68 13.89 -25.12
C PHE A 18 -45.31 13.19 -25.34
N TRP A 19 -44.47 13.67 -26.27
CA TRP A 19 -43.15 13.10 -26.51
C TRP A 19 -42.03 13.65 -25.61
N ASN A 20 -42.32 14.70 -24.81
CA ASN A 20 -41.39 15.23 -23.83
C ASN A 20 -41.67 14.76 -22.38
N LEU A 21 -42.51 13.75 -22.20
CA LEU A 21 -42.83 13.14 -20.89
C LEU A 21 -42.73 11.60 -20.89
N ILE A 22 -41.92 11.04 -21.77
CA ILE A 22 -41.40 9.70 -21.52
C ILE A 22 -40.10 9.88 -20.72
N ILE A 23 -40.24 10.28 -19.47
CA ILE A 23 -39.29 9.91 -18.40
C ILE A 23 -39.40 8.40 -18.37
N ASP A 24 -38.32 7.73 -18.75
CA ASP A 24 -38.18 6.28 -18.70
C ASP A 24 -38.59 5.81 -17.30
N PRO A 25 -39.70 5.07 -17.11
CA PRO A 25 -40.17 4.68 -15.78
C PRO A 25 -39.24 3.69 -15.08
N ALA A 26 -38.16 3.24 -15.73
CA ALA A 26 -37.11 2.44 -15.13
C ALA A 26 -36.27 3.20 -14.08
N TRP A 27 -36.34 4.55 -14.06
CA TRP A 27 -35.57 5.38 -13.13
C TRP A 27 -36.32 5.77 -11.84
N ALA A 28 -37.60 5.45 -11.71
CA ALA A 28 -38.43 5.94 -10.59
C ALA A 28 -38.48 5.02 -9.37
N ALA A 29 -37.87 3.86 -9.40
CA ALA A 29 -37.86 2.93 -8.27
C ALA A 29 -36.45 2.86 -7.64
N GLY A 30 -36.14 3.78 -6.70
CA GLY A 30 -34.98 3.66 -5.84
C GLY A 30 -33.78 4.57 -6.15
N SER A 31 -33.96 5.70 -6.86
CA SER A 31 -32.87 6.66 -7.05
C SER A 31 -32.56 7.38 -5.72
N ILE A 32 -31.28 7.35 -5.33
CA ILE A 32 -30.77 8.19 -4.22
C ILE A 32 -31.05 9.65 -4.57
N THR A 33 -31.71 10.38 -3.67
CA THR A 33 -31.84 11.83 -3.86
C THR A 33 -30.61 12.55 -3.30
N PRO A 34 -30.20 13.70 -3.87
CA PRO A 34 -29.09 14.49 -3.32
C PRO A 34 -29.27 14.80 -1.84
N ASP A 35 -30.48 15.16 -1.40
CA ASP A 35 -30.79 15.48 -0.01
C ASP A 35 -30.61 14.28 0.94
N GLN A 36 -30.98 13.08 0.50
CA GLN A 36 -30.78 11.86 1.29
C GLN A 36 -29.28 11.54 1.40
N LEU A 37 -28.55 11.66 0.31
CA LEU A 37 -27.12 11.44 0.26
C LEU A 37 -26.40 12.44 1.16
N GLU A 38 -26.69 13.73 1.04
CA GLU A 38 -26.12 14.78 1.87
C GLU A 38 -26.39 14.52 3.34
N LYS A 39 -27.63 14.25 3.74
CA LYS A 39 -27.99 13.96 5.11
C LYS A 39 -27.23 12.76 5.68
N THR A 40 -27.08 11.69 4.89
CA THR A 40 -26.39 10.49 5.32
C THR A 40 -24.89 10.74 5.51
N VAL A 41 -24.25 11.38 4.54
CA VAL A 41 -22.82 11.69 4.62
C VAL A 41 -22.54 12.71 5.73
N ASP A 42 -23.37 13.76 5.87
CA ASP A 42 -23.25 14.75 6.96
C ASP A 42 -23.34 14.12 8.35
N GLN A 43 -24.23 13.14 8.53
CA GLN A 43 -24.38 12.44 9.80
C GLN A 43 -23.10 11.65 10.14
N ILE A 44 -22.53 10.94 9.17
CA ILE A 44 -21.26 10.20 9.36
C ILE A 44 -20.13 11.18 9.65
N MET A 45 -19.95 12.19 8.81
CA MET A 45 -18.86 13.15 8.96
C MET A 45 -18.92 13.92 10.27
N SER A 46 -20.11 14.36 10.72
CA SER A 46 -20.25 15.09 11.98
C SER A 46 -19.89 14.24 13.21
N THR A 47 -20.03 12.93 13.12
CA THR A 47 -19.74 12.01 14.21
C THR A 47 -18.29 11.52 14.18
N GLU A 48 -17.85 11.06 13.00
CA GLU A 48 -16.60 10.31 12.90
C GLU A 48 -15.37 11.22 12.79
N LEU A 49 -15.47 12.44 12.22
CA LEU A 49 -14.31 13.34 12.15
C LEU A 49 -13.78 13.71 13.54
N GLU A 50 -14.68 13.99 14.50
CA GLU A 50 -14.29 14.30 15.87
C GLU A 50 -13.75 13.05 16.59
N LYS A 51 -14.49 11.94 16.51
CA LYS A 51 -14.15 10.66 17.15
C LYS A 51 -12.82 10.09 16.66
N LEU A 52 -12.56 10.18 15.36
CA LEU A 52 -11.35 9.66 14.72
C LEU A 52 -10.22 10.69 14.64
N HIS A 53 -10.41 11.88 15.18
CA HIS A 53 -9.43 12.98 15.14
C HIS A 53 -8.96 13.31 13.72
N ILE A 54 -9.90 13.42 12.77
CA ILE A 54 -9.62 13.79 11.39
C ILE A 54 -9.88 15.29 11.21
N PRO A 55 -8.84 16.09 10.86
CA PRO A 55 -9.02 17.53 10.72
C PRO A 55 -9.90 17.94 9.55
N GLY A 56 -9.80 17.22 8.43
CA GLY A 56 -10.54 17.54 7.23
C GLY A 56 -10.73 16.37 6.29
N ALA A 57 -11.81 16.43 5.52
CA ALA A 57 -12.20 15.41 4.55
C ALA A 57 -12.96 16.01 3.36
N ALA A 58 -13.01 15.28 2.26
CA ALA A 58 -13.95 15.53 1.18
C ALA A 58 -14.56 14.23 0.67
N VAL A 59 -15.84 14.30 0.30
CA VAL A 59 -16.57 13.23 -0.37
C VAL A 59 -17.13 13.77 -1.67
N VAL A 60 -16.85 13.04 -2.77
CA VAL A 60 -17.43 13.34 -4.08
C VAL A 60 -18.09 12.06 -4.60
N VAL A 61 -19.33 12.19 -5.06
CA VAL A 61 -20.09 11.11 -5.69
C VAL A 61 -20.47 11.56 -7.09
N THR A 62 -20.17 10.72 -8.08
CA THR A 62 -20.57 10.95 -9.48
C THR A 62 -21.69 9.99 -9.85
N GLN A 63 -22.54 10.43 -10.79
CA GLN A 63 -23.57 9.58 -11.40
C GLN A 63 -23.68 9.92 -12.88
N GLY A 64 -23.47 8.91 -13.72
CA GLY A 64 -23.38 9.11 -15.16
C GLY A 64 -22.19 9.99 -15.54
N ASP A 65 -22.47 11.15 -16.13
CA ASP A 65 -21.49 12.14 -16.60
C ASP A 65 -21.38 13.38 -15.68
N GLN A 66 -21.96 13.33 -14.49
CA GLN A 66 -22.05 14.49 -13.59
C GLN A 66 -21.56 14.19 -12.19
N ILE A 67 -21.06 15.24 -11.53
CA ILE A 67 -20.85 15.25 -10.08
C ILE A 67 -22.24 15.39 -9.44
N TYR A 68 -22.66 14.34 -8.73
CA TYR A 68 -23.97 14.27 -8.10
C TYR A 68 -23.97 14.84 -6.68
N PHE A 69 -22.84 14.67 -5.98
CA PHE A 69 -22.60 15.20 -4.64
C PHE A 69 -21.12 15.58 -4.52
N SER A 70 -20.85 16.72 -3.89
CA SER A 70 -19.49 17.15 -3.57
C SER A 70 -19.51 18.03 -2.35
N LYS A 71 -18.84 17.60 -1.27
CA LYS A 71 -18.78 18.36 -0.02
C LYS A 71 -17.46 18.15 0.71
N GLY A 72 -16.91 19.26 1.21
CA GLY A 72 -15.78 19.27 2.12
C GLY A 72 -16.23 19.45 3.56
N TYR A 73 -15.44 18.91 4.48
CA TYR A 73 -15.70 18.91 5.91
C TYR A 73 -14.43 19.29 6.67
N GLY A 74 -14.56 20.07 7.74
CA GLY A 74 -13.43 20.47 8.54
C GLY A 74 -12.44 21.36 7.81
N TYR A 75 -11.15 21.15 8.02
CA TYR A 75 -10.08 22.05 7.58
C TYR A 75 -9.03 21.34 6.72
N ALA A 76 -8.68 21.97 5.60
CA ALA A 76 -7.51 21.61 4.79
C ALA A 76 -6.20 22.05 5.46
N ASP A 77 -6.23 23.14 6.25
CA ASP A 77 -5.11 23.63 7.07
C ASP A 77 -5.67 24.13 8.40
N LEU A 78 -5.30 23.48 9.50
CA LEU A 78 -5.75 23.82 10.86
C LEU A 78 -5.14 25.15 11.35
N GLU A 79 -3.88 25.42 10.98
CA GLU A 79 -3.16 26.60 11.45
C GLU A 79 -3.74 27.86 10.83
N GLN A 80 -4.06 27.81 9.52
CA GLN A 80 -4.66 28.91 8.79
C GLN A 80 -6.20 28.90 8.83
N LYS A 81 -6.79 27.87 9.42
CA LYS A 81 -8.25 27.64 9.45
C LYS A 81 -8.88 27.65 8.04
N THR A 82 -8.15 27.12 7.06
CA THR A 82 -8.62 27.02 5.70
C THR A 82 -9.61 25.85 5.61
N ALA A 83 -10.86 26.14 5.26
CA ALA A 83 -11.87 25.09 5.11
C ALA A 83 -11.50 24.12 3.99
N PHE A 84 -11.88 22.86 4.14
CA PHE A 84 -11.68 21.86 3.10
C PHE A 84 -12.73 22.06 1.99
N ASP A 85 -12.32 22.58 0.83
CA ASP A 85 -13.18 22.87 -0.32
C ASP A 85 -12.83 21.89 -1.46
N PRO A 86 -13.71 20.94 -1.82
CA PRO A 86 -13.41 19.94 -2.84
C PRO A 86 -13.16 20.50 -4.23
N THR A 87 -13.53 21.78 -4.47
CA THR A 87 -13.28 22.46 -5.75
C THR A 87 -11.95 23.20 -5.82
N LYS A 88 -11.28 23.40 -4.66
CA LYS A 88 -10.07 24.23 -4.57
C LYS A 88 -8.93 23.54 -3.84
N THR A 89 -9.24 22.76 -2.80
CA THR A 89 -8.23 22.10 -1.98
C THR A 89 -7.53 21.03 -2.80
N ILE A 90 -6.23 21.19 -3.00
CA ILE A 90 -5.39 20.20 -3.68
C ILE A 90 -4.93 19.19 -2.65
N VAL A 91 -5.11 17.90 -2.93
CA VAL A 91 -4.69 16.79 -2.08
C VAL A 91 -3.73 15.85 -2.80
N PRO A 92 -2.67 15.40 -2.16
CA PRO A 92 -1.89 14.26 -2.61
C PRO A 92 -2.74 12.99 -2.49
N VAL A 93 -2.91 12.24 -3.59
CA VAL A 93 -3.79 11.05 -3.59
C VAL A 93 -3.02 9.72 -3.53
N GLY A 94 -1.70 9.79 -3.35
CA GLY A 94 -0.87 8.61 -3.17
C GLY A 94 -1.03 7.58 -4.28
N SER A 95 -1.18 6.33 -3.91
CA SER A 95 -1.23 5.19 -4.84
C SER A 95 -2.40 5.19 -5.83
N LEU A 96 -3.39 6.07 -5.71
CA LEU A 96 -4.38 6.27 -6.79
C LEU A 96 -3.72 6.73 -8.10
N THR A 97 -2.52 7.32 -8.02
CA THR A 97 -1.66 7.61 -9.17
C THR A 97 -1.43 6.40 -10.07
N LYS A 98 -1.44 5.19 -9.50
CA LYS A 98 -1.19 3.97 -10.27
C LYS A 98 -2.25 3.74 -11.35
N SER A 99 -3.52 4.01 -11.07
CA SER A 99 -4.57 3.89 -12.07
C SER A 99 -4.38 4.90 -13.22
N ILE A 100 -3.94 6.12 -12.91
CA ILE A 100 -3.59 7.14 -13.89
C ILE A 100 -2.41 6.69 -14.78
N SER A 101 -1.35 6.16 -14.16
CA SER A 101 -0.19 5.62 -14.90
C SER A 101 -0.56 4.42 -15.76
N ALA A 102 -1.46 3.55 -15.28
CA ALA A 102 -1.99 2.45 -16.08
C ALA A 102 -2.77 2.96 -17.29
N THR A 103 -3.62 3.97 -17.11
CA THR A 103 -4.38 4.60 -18.20
C THR A 103 -3.44 5.18 -19.27
N ALA A 104 -2.38 5.89 -18.87
CA ALA A 104 -1.38 6.41 -19.79
C ALA A 104 -0.64 5.29 -20.56
N ALA A 105 -0.24 4.23 -19.88
CA ALA A 105 0.39 3.09 -20.52
C ALA A 105 -0.57 2.40 -21.52
N MET A 106 -1.85 2.26 -21.16
CA MET A 106 -2.86 1.65 -22.02
C MET A 106 -3.20 2.52 -23.24
N GLN A 107 -3.11 3.85 -23.16
CA GLN A 107 -3.15 4.72 -24.36
C GLN A 107 -2.02 4.41 -25.33
N LEU A 108 -0.81 4.13 -24.83
CA LEU A 108 0.31 3.75 -25.69
C LEU A 108 0.16 2.33 -26.25
N VAL A 109 -0.53 1.44 -25.54
CA VAL A 109 -0.94 0.12 -26.07
C VAL A 109 -1.93 0.27 -27.22
N GLU A 110 -2.96 1.12 -27.08
CA GLU A 110 -3.89 1.43 -28.18
C GLU A 110 -3.17 1.95 -29.43
N GLN A 111 -2.12 2.74 -29.23
CA GLN A 111 -1.31 3.30 -30.30
C GLN A 111 -0.28 2.29 -30.87
N ASN A 112 -0.26 1.05 -30.41
CA ASN A 112 0.73 0.03 -30.74
C ASN A 112 2.19 0.46 -30.48
N LYS A 113 2.40 1.39 -29.56
CA LYS A 113 3.74 1.85 -29.11
C LYS A 113 4.27 1.01 -27.95
N LEU A 114 3.38 0.46 -27.13
CA LEU A 114 3.65 -0.53 -26.10
C LEU A 114 2.89 -1.82 -26.39
N ASP A 115 3.47 -2.94 -26.03
CA ASP A 115 2.84 -4.26 -26.10
C ASP A 115 2.78 -4.84 -24.68
N LEU A 116 1.59 -5.31 -24.28
CA LEU A 116 1.35 -5.89 -22.96
C LEU A 116 2.23 -7.09 -22.66
N ASN A 117 2.63 -7.86 -23.70
CA ASN A 117 3.30 -9.14 -23.56
C ASN A 117 4.80 -9.11 -23.89
N GLN A 118 5.30 -7.98 -24.39
CA GLN A 118 6.71 -7.86 -24.76
C GLN A 118 7.60 -7.59 -23.54
N ASP A 119 8.83 -8.13 -23.53
CA ASP A 119 9.86 -7.83 -22.52
C ASP A 119 10.05 -6.30 -22.39
N VAL A 120 9.87 -5.77 -21.18
CA VAL A 120 10.04 -4.34 -20.89
C VAL A 120 11.40 -3.81 -21.28
N ASN A 121 12.42 -4.66 -21.26
CA ASN A 121 13.79 -4.32 -21.67
C ASN A 121 13.92 -3.88 -23.13
N ASN A 122 12.94 -4.18 -23.98
CA ASN A 122 12.92 -3.71 -25.36
C ASN A 122 12.65 -2.21 -25.46
N TYR A 123 12.03 -1.64 -24.44
CA TYR A 123 11.67 -0.21 -24.38
C TYR A 123 12.67 0.63 -23.56
N LEU A 124 13.45 0.00 -22.66
CA LEU A 124 14.42 0.69 -21.81
C LEU A 124 15.71 0.98 -22.57
N LYS A 125 16.12 2.26 -22.61
CA LYS A 125 17.26 2.72 -23.42
C LYS A 125 18.57 2.78 -22.64
N SER A 126 18.55 3.38 -21.44
CA SER A 126 19.77 3.71 -20.68
C SER A 126 20.14 2.68 -19.61
N TYR A 127 19.20 1.86 -19.19
CA TYR A 127 19.42 0.76 -18.25
C TYR A 127 18.60 -0.47 -18.67
N LYS A 128 18.81 -1.57 -17.96
CA LYS A 128 18.01 -2.78 -18.13
C LYS A 128 17.48 -3.24 -16.79
N ALA A 129 16.21 -3.64 -16.77
CA ALA A 129 15.60 -4.30 -15.65
C ALA A 129 16.20 -5.69 -15.48
N SER A 130 16.60 -6.03 -14.25
CA SER A 130 17.08 -7.36 -13.92
C SER A 130 15.95 -8.39 -14.02
N GLN A 131 16.30 -9.64 -14.34
CA GLN A 131 15.34 -10.70 -14.63
C GLN A 131 15.47 -11.85 -13.64
N PHE A 132 14.36 -12.49 -13.29
CA PHE A 132 14.37 -13.68 -12.45
C PHE A 132 14.88 -14.88 -13.26
N GLN A 133 16.09 -15.38 -12.96
CA GLN A 133 16.67 -16.54 -13.64
C GLN A 133 16.58 -16.44 -15.20
N ASN A 134 16.87 -15.27 -15.75
CA ASN A 134 16.76 -14.95 -17.18
C ASN A 134 15.33 -15.04 -17.75
N GLN A 135 14.30 -14.99 -16.90
CA GLN A 135 12.92 -14.89 -17.34
C GLN A 135 12.49 -13.42 -17.35
N PRO A 136 12.18 -12.85 -18.52
CA PRO A 136 11.73 -11.47 -18.64
C PRO A 136 10.33 -11.30 -18.05
N PHE A 137 10.02 -10.07 -17.69
CA PHE A 137 8.65 -9.66 -17.37
C PHE A 137 8.18 -8.57 -18.35
N ASN A 138 6.89 -8.39 -18.42
CA ASN A 138 6.23 -7.54 -19.40
C ASN A 138 5.28 -6.52 -18.74
N LEU A 139 4.68 -5.64 -19.56
CA LEU A 139 3.78 -4.60 -19.09
C LEU A 139 2.54 -5.17 -18.38
N HIS A 140 1.94 -6.26 -18.91
CA HIS A 140 0.81 -6.94 -18.25
C HIS A 140 1.15 -7.32 -16.80
N GLN A 141 2.34 -7.88 -16.58
CA GLN A 141 2.79 -8.31 -15.27
C GLN A 141 3.14 -7.15 -14.32
N LEU A 142 3.57 -5.99 -14.86
CA LEU A 142 3.72 -4.77 -14.07
C LEU A 142 2.35 -4.24 -13.62
N LEU A 143 1.41 -4.10 -14.55
CA LEU A 143 0.08 -3.56 -14.30
C LEU A 143 -0.77 -4.42 -13.36
N THR A 144 -0.51 -5.73 -13.31
CA THR A 144 -1.20 -6.69 -12.43
C THR A 144 -0.43 -7.00 -11.15
N HIS A 145 0.69 -6.33 -10.90
CA HIS A 145 1.57 -6.62 -9.76
C HIS A 145 2.06 -8.07 -9.70
N THR A 146 2.30 -8.68 -10.85
CA THR A 146 2.78 -10.07 -10.95
C THR A 146 4.17 -10.18 -11.57
N SER A 147 4.90 -9.08 -11.69
CA SER A 147 6.25 -9.04 -12.26
C SER A 147 7.30 -9.80 -11.45
N GLY A 148 7.02 -10.12 -10.18
CA GLY A 148 7.95 -10.78 -9.28
C GLY A 148 9.06 -9.85 -8.76
N LEU A 149 8.94 -8.55 -8.96
CA LEU A 149 9.86 -7.55 -8.42
C LEU A 149 9.81 -7.52 -6.90
N ASP A 150 10.97 -7.29 -6.27
CA ASP A 150 11.03 -6.99 -4.84
C ASP A 150 10.48 -5.58 -4.57
N GLU A 151 9.91 -5.34 -3.41
CA GLU A 151 9.46 -3.99 -3.06
C GLU A 151 10.64 -3.13 -2.59
N ALA A 152 10.62 -1.85 -2.90
CA ALA A 152 11.58 -0.89 -2.41
C ALA A 152 10.95 0.03 -1.36
N VAL A 153 11.66 0.15 -0.24
CA VAL A 153 11.32 1.11 0.81
C VAL A 153 12.43 2.16 0.96
N TYR A 154 13.68 1.72 0.75
CA TYR A 154 14.85 2.57 0.91
C TYR A 154 14.94 3.65 -0.17
N GLY A 155 14.94 4.91 0.27
CA GLY A 155 15.12 6.05 -0.63
C GLY A 155 13.99 6.22 -1.65
N ILE A 156 12.78 5.73 -1.39
CA ILE A 156 11.63 5.87 -2.30
C ILE A 156 11.12 7.30 -2.34
N ASN A 157 11.33 8.07 -1.28
CA ASN A 157 10.98 9.48 -1.13
C ASN A 157 12.23 10.34 -0.93
N SER A 158 12.07 11.63 -1.11
CA SER A 158 13.08 12.65 -0.80
C SER A 158 12.47 13.77 0.04
N PRO A 159 13.19 14.30 1.03
CA PRO A 159 12.65 15.35 1.91
C PRO A 159 12.53 16.70 1.22
N THR A 160 13.29 16.94 0.16
CA THR A 160 13.24 18.16 -0.65
C THR A 160 13.28 17.85 -2.15
N LYS A 161 12.80 18.79 -2.97
CA LYS A 161 12.86 18.63 -4.44
C LYS A 161 14.32 18.56 -4.93
N ALA A 162 15.25 19.20 -4.26
CA ALA A 162 16.67 19.17 -4.63
C ALA A 162 17.32 17.81 -4.39
N ASP A 163 16.81 17.04 -3.43
CA ASP A 163 17.29 15.70 -3.11
C ASP A 163 16.58 14.62 -3.93
N SER A 164 15.51 14.95 -4.67
CA SER A 164 14.76 13.98 -5.46
C SER A 164 15.60 13.46 -6.62
N LEU A 165 15.50 12.16 -6.85
CA LEU A 165 16.21 11.48 -7.93
C LEU A 165 15.33 11.40 -9.18
N PRO A 166 15.89 11.57 -10.39
CA PRO A 166 15.20 11.20 -11.62
C PRO A 166 14.77 9.73 -11.56
N THR A 167 13.55 9.41 -11.98
CA THR A 167 12.99 8.05 -11.96
C THR A 167 13.93 7.02 -12.59
N GLU A 168 14.53 7.36 -13.71
CA GLU A 168 15.49 6.51 -14.43
C GLU A 168 16.73 6.18 -13.57
N GLN A 169 17.28 7.18 -12.86
CA GLN A 169 18.41 6.98 -11.97
C GLN A 169 18.05 6.07 -10.79
N TYR A 170 16.88 6.31 -10.17
CA TYR A 170 16.40 5.47 -9.08
C TYR A 170 16.21 4.02 -9.53
N LEU A 171 15.50 3.79 -10.64
CA LEU A 171 15.25 2.45 -11.18
C LEU A 171 16.54 1.75 -11.62
N SER A 172 17.47 2.46 -12.25
CA SER A 172 18.78 1.90 -12.61
C SER A 172 19.53 1.37 -11.39
N THR A 173 19.58 2.16 -10.32
CA THR A 173 20.20 1.75 -9.04
C THR A 173 19.46 0.58 -8.41
N TYR A 174 18.13 0.63 -8.40
CA TYR A 174 17.31 -0.47 -7.89
C TYR A 174 17.62 -1.79 -8.60
N PHE A 175 17.58 -1.83 -9.92
CA PHE A 175 17.79 -3.06 -10.69
C PHE A 175 19.22 -3.62 -10.62
N GLN A 176 20.20 -2.79 -10.28
CA GLN A 176 21.57 -3.26 -10.00
C GLN A 176 21.66 -4.01 -8.68
N ASN A 177 20.87 -3.61 -7.68
CA ASN A 177 21.00 -4.06 -6.30
C ASN A 177 19.89 -4.98 -5.81
N GLN A 178 18.74 -4.97 -6.48
CA GLN A 178 17.55 -5.73 -6.06
C GLN A 178 17.01 -6.56 -7.25
N PRO A 179 17.45 -7.80 -7.41
CA PRO A 179 16.90 -8.69 -8.43
C PRO A 179 15.45 -9.09 -8.09
N PRO A 180 14.63 -9.45 -9.11
CA PRO A 180 13.31 -10.02 -8.85
C PRO A 180 13.38 -11.25 -7.94
N ILE A 181 12.40 -11.39 -7.06
CA ILE A 181 12.40 -12.40 -6.01
C ILE A 181 11.65 -13.68 -6.40
N ARG A 182 10.89 -13.63 -7.49
CA ARG A 182 10.14 -14.79 -7.99
C ARG A 182 9.86 -14.72 -9.49
N LYS A 183 9.38 -15.84 -10.02
CA LYS A 183 8.99 -15.95 -11.41
C LYS A 183 7.84 -15.01 -11.75
N PRO A 184 7.92 -14.22 -12.84
CA PRO A 184 6.84 -13.38 -13.31
C PRO A 184 5.56 -14.16 -13.63
N GLY A 185 4.40 -13.55 -13.37
CA GLY A 185 3.08 -14.09 -13.68
C GLY A 185 2.55 -15.15 -12.70
N VAL A 186 3.26 -15.45 -11.62
CA VAL A 186 2.88 -16.55 -10.71
C VAL A 186 2.09 -16.08 -9.51
N GLN A 187 2.39 -14.90 -8.98
CA GLN A 187 1.85 -14.42 -7.72
C GLN A 187 1.64 -12.91 -7.77
N TYR A 188 0.56 -12.46 -7.16
CA TYR A 188 0.33 -11.05 -6.88
C TYR A 188 1.25 -10.57 -5.74
N ASP A 189 2.08 -9.59 -6.03
CA ASP A 189 2.92 -8.86 -5.07
C ASP A 189 2.85 -7.37 -5.40
N TYR A 190 2.10 -6.63 -4.59
CA TYR A 190 1.98 -5.18 -4.77
C TYR A 190 3.36 -4.52 -4.81
N SER A 191 3.64 -3.69 -5.81
CA SER A 191 4.94 -3.06 -5.98
C SER A 191 4.84 -1.63 -6.48
N ASN A 192 5.42 -0.70 -5.72
CA ASN A 192 5.61 0.69 -6.13
C ASN A 192 6.67 0.79 -7.25
N VAL A 193 7.69 -0.07 -7.19
CA VAL A 193 8.72 -0.14 -8.25
C VAL A 193 8.11 -0.52 -9.58
N ALA A 194 7.16 -1.47 -9.60
CA ALA A 194 6.47 -1.86 -10.83
C ALA A 194 5.78 -0.66 -11.49
N TYR A 195 5.06 0.14 -10.72
CA TYR A 195 4.36 1.32 -11.26
C TYR A 195 5.26 2.54 -11.49
N GLY A 196 6.35 2.67 -10.75
CA GLY A 196 7.43 3.59 -11.12
C GLY A 196 8.01 3.25 -12.49
N LEU A 197 8.21 1.95 -12.77
CA LEU A 197 8.65 1.48 -14.09
C LEU A 197 7.58 1.68 -15.16
N VAL A 198 6.28 1.48 -14.87
CA VAL A 198 5.19 1.80 -15.81
C VAL A 198 5.27 3.27 -16.22
N GLY A 199 5.39 4.20 -15.26
CA GLY A 199 5.58 5.62 -15.55
C GLY A 199 6.81 5.89 -16.41
N ASN A 200 7.94 5.26 -16.09
CA ASN A 200 9.16 5.40 -16.89
C ASN A 200 9.02 4.81 -18.30
N LEU A 201 8.29 3.71 -18.49
CA LEU A 201 7.98 3.18 -19.82
C LEU A 201 7.16 4.19 -20.65
N VAL A 202 6.20 4.89 -20.03
CA VAL A 202 5.47 5.98 -20.69
C VAL A 202 6.45 7.06 -21.17
N GLU A 203 7.41 7.48 -20.34
CA GLU A 203 8.44 8.46 -20.70
C GLU A 203 9.33 7.96 -21.84
N GLN A 204 9.86 6.73 -21.73
CA GLN A 204 10.80 6.15 -22.72
C GLN A 204 10.17 5.99 -24.10
N VAL A 205 8.87 5.66 -24.15
CA VAL A 205 8.16 5.36 -25.39
C VAL A 205 7.55 6.61 -26.01
N SER A 206 6.99 7.51 -25.21
CA SER A 206 6.43 8.77 -25.70
C SER A 206 7.50 9.81 -26.05
N GLY A 207 8.66 9.76 -25.36
CA GLY A 207 9.69 10.79 -25.44
C GLY A 207 9.34 12.07 -24.67
N GLN A 208 8.31 12.04 -23.82
CA GLN A 208 7.86 13.15 -22.97
C GLN A 208 8.08 12.79 -21.51
N GLY A 209 8.32 13.77 -20.64
CA GLY A 209 8.27 13.54 -19.19
C GLY A 209 6.87 13.06 -18.77
N LEU A 210 6.80 12.21 -17.74
CA LEU A 210 5.52 11.61 -17.34
C LEU A 210 4.45 12.66 -17.02
N ASN A 211 4.81 13.71 -16.26
CA ASN A 211 3.86 14.78 -15.92
C ASN A 211 3.33 15.51 -17.17
N ASP A 212 4.20 15.78 -18.15
CA ASP A 212 3.82 16.44 -19.39
C ASP A 212 2.93 15.56 -20.26
N TYR A 213 3.23 14.26 -20.32
CA TYR A 213 2.39 13.29 -21.01
C TYR A 213 1.00 13.23 -20.38
N LEU A 214 0.93 13.09 -19.06
CA LEU A 214 -0.35 13.04 -18.33
C LEU A 214 -1.14 14.34 -18.51
N ARG A 215 -0.48 15.50 -18.45
CA ARG A 215 -1.11 16.80 -18.70
C ARG A 215 -1.80 16.81 -20.04
N THR A 216 -1.05 16.52 -21.10
CA THR A 216 -1.54 16.66 -22.48
C THR A 216 -2.58 15.62 -22.86
N HIS A 217 -2.41 14.36 -22.39
CA HIS A 217 -3.20 13.23 -22.88
C HIS A 217 -4.29 12.75 -21.91
N LEU A 218 -4.22 13.17 -20.62
CA LEU A 218 -5.21 12.79 -19.62
C LEU A 218 -5.85 14.02 -18.96
N PHE A 219 -5.03 14.87 -18.30
CA PHE A 219 -5.58 15.91 -17.43
C PHE A 219 -6.33 17.00 -18.20
N ASP A 220 -5.73 17.55 -19.27
CA ASP A 220 -6.40 18.57 -20.10
C ASP A 220 -7.67 18.01 -20.78
N PRO A 221 -7.68 16.80 -21.39
CA PRO A 221 -8.89 16.20 -21.94
C PRO A 221 -10.00 15.94 -20.91
N MET A 222 -9.65 15.70 -19.65
CA MET A 222 -10.60 15.46 -18.57
C MET A 222 -10.94 16.73 -17.77
N ASP A 223 -10.50 17.92 -18.21
CA ASP A 223 -10.68 19.17 -17.48
C ASP A 223 -10.20 19.12 -16.02
N MET A 224 -8.92 18.71 -15.84
CA MET A 224 -8.25 18.56 -14.54
C MET A 224 -7.04 19.53 -14.44
N PRO A 225 -7.26 20.86 -14.43
CA PRO A 225 -6.17 21.84 -14.48
C PRO A 225 -5.26 21.85 -13.25
N SER A 226 -5.74 21.44 -12.07
CA SER A 226 -4.92 21.37 -10.86
C SER A 226 -4.05 20.10 -10.79
N ALA A 227 -4.40 19.06 -11.57
CA ALA A 227 -3.74 17.76 -11.50
C ALA A 227 -2.27 17.85 -11.93
N THR A 228 -1.36 17.35 -11.10
CA THR A 228 0.08 17.34 -11.37
C THR A 228 0.81 16.28 -10.54
N LEU A 229 1.91 15.76 -11.08
CA LEU A 229 2.85 14.91 -10.33
C LEU A 229 3.89 15.71 -9.55
N ASP A 230 4.06 17.00 -9.85
CA ASP A 230 4.90 17.90 -9.07
C ASP A 230 4.17 18.33 -7.79
N LEU A 231 4.80 18.13 -6.63
CA LEU A 231 4.22 18.56 -5.36
C LEU A 231 4.17 20.10 -5.29
N PRO A 232 2.97 20.73 -5.24
CA PRO A 232 2.84 22.17 -5.37
C PRO A 232 2.98 22.90 -4.02
N VAL A 233 4.12 22.75 -3.34
CA VAL A 233 4.36 23.29 -1.97
C VAL A 233 4.20 24.80 -1.82
N SER A 234 4.31 25.59 -2.91
CA SER A 234 4.08 27.03 -2.90
C SER A 234 2.61 27.41 -3.14
N ASN A 235 1.76 26.45 -3.48
CA ASN A 235 0.34 26.71 -3.71
C ASN A 235 -0.43 26.71 -2.38
N PRO A 236 -1.08 27.82 -1.98
CA PRO A 236 -1.82 27.87 -0.72
C PRO A 236 -3.07 26.95 -0.70
N ALA A 237 -3.46 26.40 -1.83
CA ALA A 237 -4.55 25.45 -1.93
C ALA A 237 -4.12 24.00 -1.56
N LEU A 238 -2.82 23.74 -1.41
CA LEU A 238 -2.33 22.42 -0.97
C LEU A 238 -2.74 22.17 0.48
N ALA A 239 -3.48 21.08 0.70
CA ALA A 239 -3.86 20.65 2.05
C ALA A 239 -2.64 20.29 2.89
N GLN A 240 -2.78 20.39 4.20
CA GLN A 240 -1.80 19.92 5.19
C GLN A 240 -2.32 18.65 5.84
N SER A 241 -1.43 17.70 6.09
CA SER A 241 -1.76 16.48 6.82
C SER A 241 -1.32 16.54 8.28
N TYR A 242 -1.94 15.72 9.12
CA TYR A 242 -1.78 15.77 10.55
C TYR A 242 -1.79 14.37 11.15
N GLN A 243 -1.01 14.20 12.22
CA GLN A 243 -1.13 13.08 13.15
C GLN A 243 -1.69 13.56 14.49
N TRP A 244 -2.55 12.75 15.10
CA TRP A 244 -3.07 13.01 16.43
C TRP A 244 -2.21 12.34 17.49
N ASN A 245 -1.54 13.14 18.32
CA ASN A 245 -0.67 12.64 19.39
C ASN A 245 -0.98 13.36 20.71
N ASP A 246 -1.37 12.60 21.74
CA ASP A 246 -1.55 13.10 23.11
C ASP A 246 -2.45 14.35 23.22
N GLY A 247 -3.54 14.42 22.43
CA GLY A 247 -4.48 15.54 22.46
C GLY A 247 -4.13 16.72 21.56
N VAL A 248 -3.11 16.59 20.68
CA VAL A 248 -2.65 17.65 19.78
C VAL A 248 -2.48 17.12 18.36
N TYR A 249 -2.96 17.89 17.38
CA TYR A 249 -2.65 17.65 15.97
C TYR A 249 -1.22 18.11 15.65
N GLN A 250 -0.41 17.21 15.14
CA GLN A 250 0.94 17.47 14.69
C GLN A 250 0.98 17.48 13.18
N LYS A 251 1.29 18.64 12.59
CA LYS A 251 1.47 18.80 11.15
C LYS A 251 2.61 17.91 10.66
N GLN A 252 2.35 17.19 9.57
CA GLN A 252 3.33 16.30 8.96
C GLN A 252 4.03 16.95 7.77
N PRO A 253 5.30 16.63 7.54
CA PRO A 253 6.03 17.12 6.38
C PRO A 253 5.58 16.40 5.11
N SER A 254 5.47 17.14 4.01
CA SER A 254 5.28 16.54 2.69
C SER A 254 6.60 16.02 2.12
N SER A 255 6.56 14.95 1.33
CA SER A 255 7.71 14.34 0.70
C SER A 255 7.62 14.30 -0.83
N TYR A 256 8.78 14.25 -1.49
CA TYR A 256 8.89 14.10 -2.94
C TYR A 256 9.15 12.65 -3.31
N ILE A 257 8.37 12.10 -4.23
CA ILE A 257 8.42 10.68 -4.58
C ILE A 257 9.37 10.46 -5.75
N ASN A 258 10.38 9.58 -5.57
CA ASN A 258 11.35 9.23 -6.63
C ASN A 258 10.75 8.28 -7.71
N LEU A 259 9.57 7.72 -7.45
CA LEU A 259 8.77 6.92 -8.38
C LEU A 259 7.41 7.59 -8.64
N PRO A 260 7.37 8.74 -9.33
CA PRO A 260 6.15 9.56 -9.45
C PRO A 260 4.97 8.80 -10.06
N GLY A 261 5.18 7.87 -10.98
CA GLY A 261 4.12 7.03 -11.55
C GLY A 261 3.45 6.09 -10.54
N ALA A 262 4.03 5.92 -9.33
CA ALA A 262 3.47 5.07 -8.30
C ALA A 262 2.63 5.84 -7.26
N GLY A 263 2.81 7.18 -7.11
CA GLY A 263 2.16 7.83 -5.99
C GLY A 263 2.18 9.36 -5.93
N ALA A 264 2.62 10.09 -6.96
CA ALA A 264 2.88 11.53 -6.85
C ALA A 264 1.73 12.45 -7.28
N LEU A 265 0.56 11.94 -7.66
CA LEU A 265 -0.53 12.78 -8.12
C LEU A 265 -1.08 13.68 -7.02
N ASN A 266 -1.17 14.96 -7.32
CA ASN A 266 -1.83 16.01 -6.53
C ASN A 266 -2.98 16.57 -7.36
N VAL A 267 -4.18 16.69 -6.80
CA VAL A 267 -5.39 17.07 -7.54
C VAL A 267 -6.49 17.53 -6.59
N THR A 268 -7.44 18.36 -7.05
CA THR A 268 -8.65 18.63 -6.27
C THR A 268 -9.62 17.44 -6.31
N PRO A 269 -10.40 17.18 -5.25
CA PRO A 269 -11.38 16.08 -5.22
C PRO A 269 -12.37 16.12 -6.39
N ASN A 270 -12.85 17.30 -6.77
CA ASN A 270 -13.77 17.44 -7.90
C ASN A 270 -13.11 17.06 -9.22
N GLU A 271 -11.90 17.53 -9.48
CA GLU A 271 -11.20 17.15 -10.71
C GLU A 271 -10.87 15.65 -10.75
N PHE A 272 -10.51 15.05 -9.61
CA PHE A 272 -10.29 13.59 -9.57
C PHE A 272 -11.57 12.82 -9.95
N SER A 273 -12.76 13.36 -9.65
CA SER A 273 -14.02 12.72 -10.04
C SER A 273 -14.25 12.71 -11.57
N HIS A 274 -13.62 13.60 -12.34
CA HIS A 274 -13.66 13.56 -13.81
C HIS A 274 -12.97 12.29 -14.34
N TYR A 275 -11.91 11.82 -13.66
CA TYR A 275 -11.30 10.53 -13.96
C TYR A 275 -12.26 9.36 -13.69
N LEU A 276 -13.03 9.41 -12.59
CA LEU A 276 -14.07 8.40 -12.31
C LEU A 276 -15.14 8.40 -13.41
N ILE A 277 -15.65 9.57 -13.78
CA ILE A 277 -16.62 9.74 -14.87
C ILE A 277 -16.08 9.16 -16.18
N THR A 278 -14.80 9.40 -16.49
CA THR A 278 -14.15 8.88 -17.70
C THR A 278 -14.22 7.36 -17.75
N HIS A 279 -13.86 6.68 -16.67
CA HIS A 279 -13.90 5.21 -16.61
C HIS A 279 -15.32 4.64 -16.61
N LEU A 280 -16.27 5.33 -15.97
CA LEU A 280 -17.70 4.94 -15.95
C LEU A 280 -18.38 5.15 -17.30
N ASN A 281 -17.86 6.03 -18.13
CA ASN A 281 -18.33 6.32 -19.47
C ASN A 281 -17.44 5.74 -20.57
N GLU A 282 -16.90 4.55 -20.31
CA GLU A 282 -16.17 3.75 -21.30
C GLU A 282 -14.99 4.50 -21.93
N GLY A 283 -14.26 5.28 -21.10
CA GLY A 283 -13.08 6.03 -21.52
C GLY A 283 -13.34 7.44 -22.05
N LYS A 284 -14.55 8.00 -21.86
CA LYS A 284 -14.93 9.33 -22.36
C LYS A 284 -15.23 10.30 -21.24
N TYR A 285 -14.79 11.55 -21.41
CA TYR A 285 -15.21 12.71 -20.61
C TYR A 285 -15.82 13.76 -21.52
N GLY A 286 -17.13 13.97 -21.43
CA GLY A 286 -17.87 14.75 -22.40
C GLY A 286 -17.65 14.20 -23.82
N GLU A 287 -17.22 15.08 -24.75
CA GLU A 287 -16.89 14.69 -26.12
C GLU A 287 -15.45 14.17 -26.30
N GLN A 288 -14.61 14.24 -25.26
CA GLN A 288 -13.21 13.82 -25.32
C GLN A 288 -13.09 12.31 -25.14
N VAL A 289 -12.35 11.67 -26.02
CA VAL A 289 -12.03 10.25 -25.93
C VAL A 289 -10.63 10.12 -25.32
N VAL A 290 -10.56 9.71 -24.05
CA VAL A 290 -9.31 9.48 -23.30
C VAL A 290 -8.80 8.07 -23.54
N LEU A 291 -9.71 7.10 -23.57
CA LEU A 291 -9.47 5.69 -23.91
C LEU A 291 -10.54 5.21 -24.88
N GLN A 292 -10.22 4.22 -25.71
CA GLN A 292 -11.25 3.50 -26.44
C GLN A 292 -12.05 2.60 -25.49
N PRO A 293 -13.35 2.37 -25.75
CA PRO A 293 -14.21 1.55 -24.87
C PRO A 293 -13.64 0.18 -24.55
N GLN A 294 -13.06 -0.50 -25.53
CA GLN A 294 -12.44 -1.82 -25.36
C GLN A 294 -11.24 -1.79 -24.42
N THR A 295 -10.49 -0.70 -24.40
CA THR A 295 -9.36 -0.52 -23.51
C THR A 295 -9.81 -0.25 -22.09
N ALA A 296 -10.83 0.60 -21.89
CA ALA A 296 -11.45 0.84 -20.59
C ALA A 296 -12.01 -0.48 -20.01
N GLU A 297 -12.73 -1.27 -20.82
CA GLU A 297 -13.22 -2.58 -20.44
C GLU A 297 -12.08 -3.53 -20.06
N ALA A 298 -11.00 -3.59 -20.86
CA ALA A 298 -9.83 -4.39 -20.56
C ALA A 298 -9.16 -3.98 -19.23
N MET A 299 -9.12 -2.69 -18.90
CA MET A 299 -8.57 -2.23 -17.61
C MET A 299 -9.45 -2.68 -16.43
N HIS A 300 -10.75 -2.79 -16.62
CA HIS A 300 -11.71 -3.19 -15.59
C HIS A 300 -11.84 -4.71 -15.44
N ALA A 301 -11.56 -5.46 -16.49
CA ALA A 301 -11.66 -6.93 -16.48
C ALA A 301 -10.70 -7.57 -15.48
N GLN A 302 -11.00 -8.79 -15.05
CA GLN A 302 -10.07 -9.59 -14.26
C GLN A 302 -8.85 -9.95 -15.12
N GLN A 303 -7.73 -9.31 -14.87
CA GLN A 303 -6.47 -9.54 -15.58
C GLN A 303 -5.56 -10.54 -14.86
N PHE A 304 -5.66 -10.60 -13.55
CA PHE A 304 -5.00 -11.63 -12.75
C PHE A 304 -5.81 -11.95 -11.50
N ALA A 305 -5.91 -13.24 -11.21
CA ALA A 305 -6.32 -13.78 -9.93
C ALA A 305 -5.58 -15.10 -9.70
N ALA A 306 -5.26 -15.42 -8.46
CA ALA A 306 -4.61 -16.69 -8.11
C ALA A 306 -5.53 -17.89 -8.36
N ASP A 307 -6.83 -17.67 -8.39
CA ASP A 307 -7.88 -18.61 -8.77
C ASP A 307 -9.01 -17.80 -9.44
N ALA A 308 -9.59 -18.33 -10.51
CA ALA A 308 -10.62 -17.62 -11.28
C ALA A 308 -11.89 -17.28 -10.48
N ARG A 309 -12.12 -17.92 -9.35
CA ARG A 309 -13.26 -17.69 -8.45
C ARG A 309 -13.06 -16.49 -7.51
N LEU A 310 -11.82 -15.99 -7.38
CA LEU A 310 -11.48 -14.78 -6.62
C LEU A 310 -11.73 -13.55 -7.48
N ASP A 311 -11.92 -12.40 -6.86
CA ASP A 311 -12.21 -11.16 -7.57
C ASP A 311 -10.99 -10.62 -8.34
N GLY A 312 -9.78 -10.79 -7.83
CA GLY A 312 -8.53 -10.48 -8.51
C GLY A 312 -8.30 -8.98 -8.77
N VAL A 313 -7.51 -8.69 -9.80
CA VAL A 313 -7.14 -7.32 -10.18
C VAL A 313 -7.31 -7.08 -11.68
N GLY A 314 -7.63 -5.84 -12.03
CA GLY A 314 -7.54 -5.30 -13.38
C GLY A 314 -6.23 -4.54 -13.59
N TYR A 315 -6.17 -3.64 -14.57
CA TYR A 315 -5.02 -2.76 -14.79
C TYR A 315 -5.23 -1.44 -14.03
N GLY A 316 -4.56 -1.31 -12.89
CA GLY A 316 -4.66 -0.14 -12.01
C GLY A 316 -5.85 -0.14 -11.07
N PHE A 317 -6.62 -1.22 -11.01
CA PHE A 317 -7.80 -1.37 -10.17
C PHE A 317 -7.81 -2.72 -9.45
N PHE A 318 -8.21 -2.71 -8.20
CA PHE A 318 -8.69 -3.90 -7.52
C PHE A 318 -10.13 -4.18 -7.93
N ARG A 319 -10.50 -5.44 -7.90
CA ARG A 319 -11.88 -5.89 -8.11
C ARG A 319 -12.44 -6.38 -6.79
N GLY A 320 -13.74 -6.24 -6.62
CA GLY A 320 -14.41 -6.68 -5.41
C GLY A 320 -15.92 -6.57 -5.54
N GLN A 321 -16.58 -6.71 -4.41
CA GLN A 321 -18.03 -6.53 -4.28
C GLN A 321 -18.31 -5.65 -3.06
N LEU A 322 -19.31 -4.78 -3.18
CA LEU A 322 -19.89 -4.07 -2.05
C LEU A 322 -20.54 -5.07 -1.08
N GLU A 323 -20.83 -4.69 0.15
CA GLU A 323 -21.59 -5.52 1.10
C GLU A 323 -22.93 -5.99 0.52
N THR A 324 -23.51 -5.21 -0.39
CA THR A 324 -24.75 -5.54 -1.10
C THR A 324 -24.56 -6.59 -2.20
N GLY A 325 -23.33 -7.05 -2.48
CA GLY A 325 -22.99 -7.99 -3.54
C GLY A 325 -22.82 -7.37 -4.93
N VAL A 326 -22.98 -6.05 -5.06
CA VAL A 326 -22.80 -5.35 -6.34
C VAL A 326 -21.30 -5.32 -6.68
N PRO A 327 -20.90 -5.75 -7.90
CA PRO A 327 -19.50 -5.69 -8.33
C PRO A 327 -18.98 -4.25 -8.37
N MET A 328 -17.76 -4.08 -7.87
CA MET A 328 -17.06 -2.79 -7.86
C MET A 328 -15.60 -2.93 -8.31
N LEU A 329 -15.07 -1.81 -8.77
CA LEU A 329 -13.63 -1.58 -8.87
C LEU A 329 -13.24 -0.57 -7.81
N TRP A 330 -12.08 -0.75 -7.22
CA TRP A 330 -11.64 0.16 -6.18
C TRP A 330 -10.12 0.33 -6.19
N ALA A 331 -9.63 1.39 -5.59
CA ALA A 331 -8.24 1.57 -5.24
C ALA A 331 -8.12 2.53 -4.07
N THR A 332 -7.04 2.36 -3.31
CA THR A 332 -6.68 3.25 -2.19
C THR A 332 -5.35 3.92 -2.45
N GLY A 333 -5.13 5.05 -1.81
CA GLY A 333 -3.86 5.75 -1.83
C GLY A 333 -3.56 6.36 -0.48
N GLU A 334 -2.32 6.17 -0.05
CA GLU A 334 -1.79 6.73 1.18
C GLU A 334 -0.45 7.39 0.89
N ILE A 335 -0.27 8.61 1.39
CA ILE A 335 0.98 9.35 1.32
C ILE A 335 0.99 10.48 2.34
N ASP A 336 2.10 10.61 3.09
CA ASP A 336 2.33 11.72 4.02
C ASP A 336 1.10 11.99 4.91
N ASP A 337 0.49 10.94 5.46
CA ASP A 337 -0.73 10.95 6.26
C ASP A 337 -2.02 11.45 5.55
N PHE A 338 -2.04 11.54 4.23
CA PHE A 338 -3.28 11.57 3.46
C PHE A 338 -3.73 10.16 3.13
N ILE A 339 -5.01 9.88 3.28
CA ILE A 339 -5.64 8.66 2.74
C ILE A 339 -6.76 9.05 1.79
N SER A 340 -6.79 8.38 0.64
CA SER A 340 -7.82 8.53 -0.38
C SER A 340 -8.30 7.17 -0.86
N GLU A 341 -9.58 7.07 -1.16
CA GLU A 341 -10.17 5.87 -1.76
C GLU A 341 -11.10 6.25 -2.90
N MET A 342 -11.04 5.48 -3.99
CA MET A 342 -11.99 5.55 -5.08
C MET A 342 -12.72 4.23 -5.25
N VAL A 343 -14.00 4.30 -5.53
CA VAL A 343 -14.86 3.17 -5.91
C VAL A 343 -15.58 3.50 -7.20
N LEU A 344 -15.60 2.56 -8.13
CA LEU A 344 -16.40 2.61 -9.35
C LEU A 344 -17.42 1.46 -9.31
N ILE A 345 -18.66 1.76 -9.62
CA ILE A 345 -19.77 0.81 -9.76
C ILE A 345 -20.28 0.93 -11.21
N PRO A 346 -19.61 0.24 -12.16
CA PRO A 346 -19.87 0.46 -13.59
C PRO A 346 -21.30 0.14 -14.00
N SER A 347 -21.94 -0.89 -13.42
CA SER A 347 -23.31 -1.28 -13.70
C SER A 347 -24.34 -0.19 -13.38
N GLN A 348 -24.02 0.68 -12.43
CA GLN A 348 -24.88 1.81 -12.02
C GLN A 348 -24.33 3.18 -12.42
N LYS A 349 -23.17 3.22 -13.09
CA LYS A 349 -22.44 4.43 -13.47
C LYS A 349 -22.23 5.38 -12.29
N ILE A 350 -21.87 4.83 -11.11
CA ILE A 350 -21.61 5.58 -9.90
C ILE A 350 -20.12 5.50 -9.57
N GLY A 351 -19.53 6.64 -9.27
CA GLY A 351 -18.19 6.79 -8.75
C GLY A 351 -18.22 7.47 -7.38
N ILE A 352 -17.39 6.98 -6.45
CA ILE A 352 -17.25 7.56 -5.12
C ILE A 352 -15.78 7.87 -4.92
N PHE A 353 -15.47 9.05 -4.44
CA PHE A 353 -14.13 9.45 -4.02
C PHE A 353 -14.21 10.03 -2.61
N VAL A 354 -13.40 9.51 -1.72
CA VAL A 354 -13.26 9.99 -0.33
C VAL A 354 -11.79 10.27 -0.08
N THR A 355 -11.48 11.41 0.52
CA THR A 355 -10.11 11.77 0.92
C THR A 355 -10.11 12.46 2.27
N ILE A 356 -9.07 12.24 3.04
CA ILE A 356 -8.87 12.82 4.38
C ILE A 356 -7.40 13.20 4.55
N ASN A 357 -7.14 14.09 5.50
CA ASN A 357 -5.79 14.58 5.81
C ASN A 357 -5.24 14.11 7.18
N ALA A 358 -5.60 12.89 7.60
CA ALA A 358 -5.01 12.21 8.76
C ALA A 358 -5.10 10.69 8.57
N ALA A 359 -3.98 9.98 8.72
CA ALA A 359 -3.90 8.55 8.38
C ALA A 359 -4.40 7.60 9.48
N ASP A 360 -4.15 7.92 10.75
CA ASP A 360 -4.28 6.95 11.87
C ASP A 360 -5.66 6.28 12.03
N SER A 361 -6.71 6.85 11.44
CA SER A 361 -8.08 6.36 11.61
C SER A 361 -8.92 6.41 10.32
N GLY A 362 -8.30 6.79 9.21
CA GLY A 362 -9.01 7.16 7.99
C GLY A 362 -9.70 6.03 7.24
N VAL A 363 -9.17 4.83 7.34
CA VAL A 363 -9.72 3.66 6.63
C VAL A 363 -11.16 3.36 7.07
N LEU A 364 -11.48 3.52 8.37
CA LEU A 364 -12.86 3.35 8.87
C LEU A 364 -13.83 4.33 8.24
N LEU A 365 -13.47 5.61 8.20
CA LEU A 365 -14.34 6.64 7.65
C LEU A 365 -14.68 6.37 6.19
N HIS A 366 -13.69 5.95 5.40
CA HIS A 366 -13.91 5.58 4.01
C HIS A 366 -14.92 4.43 3.89
N GLY A 367 -14.69 3.34 4.63
CA GLY A 367 -15.58 2.18 4.65
C GLY A 367 -17.01 2.54 5.08
N GLU A 368 -17.18 3.35 6.13
CA GLU A 368 -18.50 3.77 6.59
C GLU A 368 -19.24 4.59 5.53
N VAL A 369 -18.56 5.56 4.89
CA VAL A 369 -19.16 6.39 3.84
C VAL A 369 -19.53 5.54 2.63
N ILE A 370 -18.61 4.71 2.13
CA ILE A 370 -18.83 3.86 0.96
C ILE A 370 -19.98 2.88 1.22
N ASN A 371 -19.99 2.20 2.38
CA ASN A 371 -21.03 1.25 2.73
C ASN A 371 -22.39 1.91 2.94
N ALA A 372 -22.43 3.12 3.52
CA ALA A 372 -23.67 3.86 3.67
C ALA A 372 -24.26 4.25 2.30
N ILE A 373 -23.42 4.72 1.38
CA ILE A 373 -23.84 5.02 -0.01
C ILE A 373 -24.29 3.73 -0.72
N ALA A 374 -23.53 2.63 -0.58
CA ALA A 374 -23.85 1.35 -1.18
C ALA A 374 -25.22 0.81 -0.76
N LYS A 375 -25.61 0.98 0.51
CA LYS A 375 -26.92 0.57 1.04
C LYS A 375 -28.09 1.39 0.49
N MET A 376 -27.81 2.57 -0.04
CA MET A 376 -28.82 3.42 -0.69
C MET A 376 -29.01 3.09 -2.16
N LEU A 377 -28.07 2.34 -2.77
CA LEU A 377 -28.15 1.94 -4.18
C LEU A 377 -29.25 0.90 -4.41
N PRO A 378 -29.91 0.93 -5.58
CA PRO A 378 -30.84 -0.12 -5.96
C PRO A 378 -30.15 -1.49 -5.88
N ALA A 379 -30.78 -2.45 -5.21
CA ALA A 379 -30.29 -3.82 -5.27
C ALA A 379 -30.34 -4.27 -6.73
N GLU A 380 -29.20 -4.55 -7.34
CA GLU A 380 -29.22 -5.25 -8.61
C GLU A 380 -29.91 -6.60 -8.36
N SER A 381 -30.87 -6.93 -9.25
CA SER A 381 -31.41 -8.27 -9.30
C SER A 381 -30.23 -9.21 -9.56
N GLN A 382 -29.62 -9.68 -8.50
CA GLN A 382 -28.60 -10.71 -8.59
C GLN A 382 -29.28 -11.88 -9.31
N ALA A 383 -28.77 -12.24 -10.47
CA ALA A 383 -28.78 -13.65 -10.82
C ALA A 383 -28.25 -14.35 -9.55
N ALA A 384 -29.14 -15.05 -8.87
CA ALA A 384 -28.86 -15.71 -7.58
C ALA A 384 -27.45 -16.26 -7.68
N PRO A 385 -26.56 -15.99 -6.71
CA PRO A 385 -25.19 -16.43 -6.80
C PRO A 385 -25.29 -17.84 -7.35
N GLN A 386 -24.75 -18.04 -8.58
CA GLN A 386 -24.85 -19.38 -9.20
C GLN A 386 -24.39 -20.25 -8.07
N SER A 387 -25.35 -20.95 -7.47
CA SER A 387 -25.11 -21.78 -6.31
C SER A 387 -23.83 -22.48 -6.69
N LEU A 388 -22.72 -22.15 -6.03
CA LEU A 388 -21.48 -22.90 -6.12
C LEU A 388 -21.78 -24.27 -5.44
N ALA A 389 -22.91 -24.88 -5.83
CA ALA A 389 -23.25 -26.25 -5.67
C ALA A 389 -22.34 -27.05 -6.60
N HIS A 390 -21.04 -26.79 -6.49
CA HIS A 390 -20.10 -27.86 -6.72
C HIS A 390 -20.28 -28.79 -5.53
N SER A 391 -20.57 -30.05 -5.85
CA SER A 391 -20.64 -31.14 -4.90
C SER A 391 -19.55 -30.84 -3.85
N ALA A 392 -19.99 -30.52 -2.64
CA ALA A 392 -19.12 -30.43 -1.51
C ALA A 392 -18.49 -31.82 -1.37
N THR A 393 -17.39 -32.02 -2.10
CA THR A 393 -16.46 -33.06 -1.74
C THR A 393 -16.07 -32.67 -0.33
N GLU A 394 -16.41 -33.49 0.64
CA GLU A 394 -16.16 -33.25 2.06
C GLU A 394 -14.71 -32.84 2.22
N VAL A 395 -14.46 -31.53 2.23
CA VAL A 395 -13.14 -30.97 2.55
C VAL A 395 -13.03 -31.09 4.05
N LYS A 396 -12.55 -32.24 4.51
CA LYS A 396 -12.16 -32.40 5.91
C LYS A 396 -10.99 -31.45 6.18
N LEU A 397 -11.24 -30.40 6.96
CA LEU A 397 -10.23 -29.43 7.32
C LEU A 397 -9.09 -30.11 8.08
N SER A 398 -7.88 -30.00 7.56
CA SER A 398 -6.69 -30.48 8.28
C SER A 398 -6.34 -29.52 9.40
N PRO A 399 -6.07 -29.98 10.63
CA PRO A 399 -5.58 -29.12 11.72
C PRO A 399 -4.32 -28.32 11.36
N GLU A 400 -3.56 -28.74 10.36
CA GLU A 400 -2.37 -28.04 9.87
C GLU A 400 -2.66 -26.68 9.24
N ILE A 401 -3.94 -26.40 8.90
CA ILE A 401 -4.37 -25.10 8.37
C ILE A 401 -4.34 -24.02 9.45
N GLU A 402 -4.51 -24.41 10.73
CA GLU A 402 -4.56 -23.47 11.83
C GLU A 402 -3.22 -22.76 12.02
N GLY A 403 -3.28 -21.48 12.31
CA GLY A 403 -2.10 -20.69 12.61
C GLY A 403 -2.10 -19.29 12.05
N VAL A 404 -0.95 -18.64 12.15
CA VAL A 404 -0.76 -17.25 11.71
C VAL A 404 -0.24 -17.22 10.28
N TYR A 405 -0.94 -16.52 9.42
CA TYR A 405 -0.56 -16.22 8.05
C TYR A 405 -0.10 -14.77 7.96
N GLN A 406 1.02 -14.54 7.31
CA GLN A 406 1.58 -13.21 7.13
C GLN A 406 1.83 -12.94 5.66
N VAL A 407 1.67 -11.68 5.25
CA VAL A 407 1.99 -11.26 3.89
C VAL A 407 3.42 -11.68 3.55
N SER A 408 3.56 -12.29 2.39
CA SER A 408 4.86 -12.74 1.86
C SER A 408 5.72 -11.56 1.37
N LEU A 409 5.19 -10.34 1.46
CA LEU A 409 5.82 -9.12 0.98
C LEU A 409 6.91 -8.65 1.92
N ASN A 410 7.88 -8.13 1.47
CA ASN A 410 8.61 -7.23 1.23
C ASN A 410 9.84 -6.82 1.43
N PRO A 411 10.61 -5.91 1.45
CA PRO A 411 11.91 -6.00 0.78
C PRO A 411 12.71 -7.22 1.30
N VAL A 412 12.99 -8.14 0.39
CA VAL A 412 13.84 -9.32 0.65
C VAL A 412 15.30 -8.91 0.57
N HIS A 413 15.58 -7.91 -0.27
CA HIS A 413 16.91 -7.35 -0.51
C HIS A 413 17.02 -5.91 0.00
N GLY A 414 18.24 -5.38 -0.01
CA GLY A 414 18.53 -4.00 0.33
C GLY A 414 18.29 -3.63 1.80
N TRP A 415 18.45 -2.35 2.09
CA TRP A 415 18.34 -1.79 3.44
C TRP A 415 16.97 -1.94 4.09
N GLY A 416 15.90 -2.07 3.32
CA GLY A 416 14.53 -2.22 3.82
C GLY A 416 14.21 -3.59 4.43
N LYS A 417 15.07 -4.60 4.29
CA LYS A 417 14.77 -5.98 4.72
C LYS A 417 14.38 -6.08 6.21
N TRP A 418 14.98 -5.29 7.07
CA TRP A 418 14.72 -5.32 8.51
C TRP A 418 13.29 -4.87 8.89
N ILE A 419 12.60 -4.12 8.03
CA ILE A 419 11.20 -3.70 8.25
C ILE A 419 10.29 -4.91 8.47
N ARG A 420 10.61 -6.04 7.83
CA ARG A 420 9.90 -7.31 8.03
C ARG A 420 9.88 -7.78 9.48
N MET A 421 10.81 -7.30 10.32
CA MET A 421 10.83 -7.60 11.76
C MET A 421 9.70 -6.89 12.51
N LEU A 422 9.24 -5.73 12.02
CA LEU A 422 8.17 -4.94 12.64
C LEU A 422 6.80 -5.61 12.47
N GLY A 423 6.72 -6.59 11.59
CA GLY A 423 5.51 -7.32 11.28
C GLY A 423 4.89 -6.85 9.97
N SER A 424 3.88 -7.58 9.57
CA SER A 424 3.07 -7.31 8.39
C SER A 424 1.62 -7.62 8.72
N ILE A 425 0.71 -7.31 7.83
CA ILE A 425 -0.70 -7.74 7.89
C ILE A 425 -0.73 -9.23 8.22
N LYS A 426 -1.54 -9.60 9.21
CA LYS A 426 -1.66 -10.97 9.71
C LYS A 426 -3.09 -11.40 9.69
N TYR A 427 -3.27 -12.67 9.38
CA TYR A 427 -4.52 -13.37 9.65
C TYR A 427 -4.22 -14.57 10.55
N ASN A 428 -5.07 -14.79 11.54
CA ASN A 428 -5.01 -15.98 12.38
C ASN A 428 -6.18 -16.87 12.04
N ILE A 429 -5.91 -18.09 11.59
CA ILE A 429 -6.94 -19.06 11.19
C ILE A 429 -7.09 -20.10 12.29
N SER A 430 -8.33 -20.33 12.69
CA SER A 430 -8.74 -21.43 13.55
C SER A 430 -9.95 -22.17 12.95
N ILE A 431 -10.03 -23.46 13.16
CA ILE A 431 -11.12 -24.31 12.71
C ILE A 431 -12.24 -24.23 13.74
N GLN A 432 -13.45 -23.88 13.31
CA GLN A 432 -14.64 -23.86 14.14
C GLN A 432 -15.35 -25.22 14.11
N ASP A 433 -15.48 -25.78 12.90
CA ASP A 433 -16.08 -27.10 12.64
C ASP A 433 -15.50 -27.69 11.35
N ASP A 434 -16.00 -28.85 10.91
CA ASP A 434 -15.46 -29.56 9.74
C ASP A 434 -15.51 -28.76 8.42
N HIS A 435 -16.29 -27.66 8.35
CA HIS A 435 -16.50 -26.87 7.13
C HIS A 435 -16.32 -25.37 7.32
N THR A 436 -16.00 -24.91 8.54
CA THR A 436 -16.04 -23.51 8.90
C THR A 436 -14.74 -23.07 9.58
N LEU A 437 -14.21 -21.95 9.13
CA LEU A 437 -13.04 -21.29 9.72
C LEU A 437 -13.46 -20.00 10.41
N ILE A 438 -12.84 -19.71 11.54
CA ILE A 438 -12.76 -18.35 12.09
C ILE A 438 -11.43 -17.77 11.63
N VAL A 439 -11.50 -16.63 10.98
CA VAL A 439 -10.31 -15.93 10.47
C VAL A 439 -10.27 -14.56 11.13
N ASN A 440 -9.33 -14.37 12.05
CA ASN A 440 -9.05 -13.09 12.69
C ASN A 440 -8.02 -12.32 11.88
N GLY A 441 -8.33 -11.12 11.43
CA GLY A 441 -7.42 -10.30 10.63
C GLY A 441 -7.96 -8.93 10.30
N GLU A 442 -7.10 -8.11 9.68
CA GLU A 442 -7.44 -6.79 9.17
C GLU A 442 -8.04 -6.92 7.77
N TYR A 443 -9.30 -6.58 7.62
CA TYR A 443 -10.02 -6.66 6.34
C TYR A 443 -10.06 -5.27 5.67
N PRO A 444 -10.27 -5.21 4.35
CA PRO A 444 -10.50 -3.93 3.68
C PRO A 444 -11.63 -3.14 4.39
N ASN A 445 -11.39 -1.86 4.60
CA ASN A 445 -12.32 -0.93 5.29
C ASN A 445 -12.58 -1.21 6.77
N GLU A 446 -11.71 -1.98 7.44
CA GLU A 446 -11.73 -2.21 8.88
C GLU A 446 -10.43 -1.72 9.52
N ASN A 447 -10.51 -1.03 10.66
CA ASN A 447 -9.31 -0.50 11.35
C ASN A 447 -8.70 -1.46 12.37
N GLU A 448 -9.46 -2.48 12.76
CA GLU A 448 -8.99 -3.44 13.76
C GLU A 448 -9.14 -4.86 13.24
N ALA A 449 -8.25 -5.71 13.70
CA ALA A 449 -8.39 -7.14 13.42
C ALA A 449 -9.67 -7.67 14.05
N MET A 450 -10.53 -8.26 13.25
CA MET A 450 -11.79 -8.84 13.69
C MET A 450 -11.94 -10.30 13.25
N ASP A 451 -12.80 -11.00 13.96
CA ASP A 451 -13.17 -12.37 13.62
C ASP A 451 -14.26 -12.37 12.55
N LYS A 452 -13.97 -12.99 11.41
CA LYS A 452 -14.98 -13.31 10.40
C LYS A 452 -15.07 -14.82 10.20
N ILE A 453 -16.28 -15.28 9.93
CA ILE A 453 -16.57 -16.69 9.74
C ILE A 453 -16.58 -16.99 8.23
N PHE A 454 -15.78 -17.95 7.81
CA PHE A 454 -15.69 -18.39 6.43
C PHE A 454 -16.14 -19.83 6.29
N GLN A 455 -17.02 -20.10 5.34
CA GLN A 455 -17.54 -21.42 5.03
C GLN A 455 -16.85 -21.99 3.80
N ALA A 456 -16.51 -23.29 3.83
CA ALA A 456 -15.89 -23.98 2.72
C ALA A 456 -16.80 -24.00 1.48
N ALA A 457 -16.25 -23.58 0.33
CA ALA A 457 -16.94 -23.57 -0.97
C ALA A 457 -16.30 -24.53 -1.98
N GLY A 458 -15.42 -25.43 -1.51
CA GLY A 458 -14.72 -26.45 -2.31
C GLY A 458 -13.35 -26.01 -2.82
N ASP A 459 -12.46 -27.00 -3.03
CA ASP A 459 -11.12 -26.83 -3.58
C ASP A 459 -10.30 -25.69 -2.93
N GLY A 460 -10.31 -25.64 -1.58
CA GLY A 460 -9.58 -24.64 -0.81
C GLY A 460 -10.18 -23.25 -0.79
N LEU A 461 -11.28 -22.99 -1.51
CA LEU A 461 -12.01 -21.73 -1.46
C LEU A 461 -12.94 -21.69 -0.25
N PHE A 462 -12.93 -20.55 0.46
CA PHE A 462 -13.83 -20.24 1.56
C PHE A 462 -14.49 -18.89 1.31
N VAL A 463 -15.76 -18.79 1.63
CA VAL A 463 -16.60 -17.60 1.46
C VAL A 463 -17.10 -17.14 2.82
N GLU A 464 -17.08 -15.83 3.07
CA GLU A 464 -17.57 -15.20 4.30
C GLU A 464 -19.05 -15.53 4.52
N LYS A 465 -19.39 -16.02 5.70
CA LYS A 465 -20.77 -16.30 6.08
C LYS A 465 -21.53 -14.99 6.35
N GLY A 466 -22.44 -14.68 5.44
CA GLY A 466 -23.22 -13.43 5.51
C GLY A 466 -22.53 -12.21 4.91
N GLY A 467 -21.40 -12.39 4.25
CA GLY A 467 -20.65 -11.34 3.54
C GLY A 467 -20.23 -11.78 2.13
N GLN A 468 -19.35 -11.03 1.52
CA GLN A 468 -18.89 -11.24 0.14
C GLN A 468 -17.40 -11.62 0.04
N LEU A 469 -16.66 -11.56 1.15
CA LEU A 469 -15.23 -11.81 1.13
C LEU A 469 -14.92 -13.28 0.84
N LYS A 470 -13.84 -13.49 0.11
CA LYS A 470 -13.35 -14.81 -0.28
C LYS A 470 -11.89 -14.96 0.11
N ILE A 471 -11.52 -16.14 0.59
CA ILE A 471 -10.12 -16.53 0.81
C ILE A 471 -9.86 -17.86 0.12
N LEU A 472 -8.63 -18.08 -0.32
CA LEU A 472 -8.19 -19.36 -0.88
C LEU A 472 -7.04 -19.91 -0.04
N LEU A 473 -7.18 -21.14 0.44
CA LEU A 473 -6.13 -21.87 1.15
C LEU A 473 -5.57 -22.99 0.26
N TYR A 474 -4.25 -23.05 0.13
CA TYR A 474 -3.57 -24.08 -0.67
C TYR A 474 -2.20 -24.40 -0.10
N GLN A 475 -1.62 -25.53 -0.51
CA GLN A 475 -0.25 -25.87 -0.14
C GLN A 475 0.72 -25.58 -1.28
N GLN A 476 1.85 -24.97 -0.92
CA GLN A 476 2.98 -24.75 -1.81
C GLN A 476 4.28 -25.21 -1.11
N ASN A 477 4.95 -26.20 -1.70
CA ASN A 477 6.19 -26.75 -1.14
C ASN A 477 6.08 -27.18 0.35
N GLY A 478 4.95 -27.79 0.72
CA GLY A 478 4.68 -28.23 2.08
C GLY A 478 4.35 -27.13 3.09
N THR A 479 4.13 -25.90 2.64
CA THR A 479 3.70 -24.77 3.48
C THR A 479 2.29 -24.33 3.07
N TRP A 480 1.44 -24.07 4.04
CA TRP A 480 0.13 -23.51 3.80
C TRP A 480 0.24 -22.04 3.40
N MET A 481 -0.48 -21.70 2.36
CA MET A 481 -0.62 -20.37 1.78
C MET A 481 -2.08 -19.95 1.81
N MET A 482 -2.31 -18.66 1.93
CA MET A 482 -3.64 -18.06 1.84
C MET A 482 -3.60 -16.91 0.82
N ILE A 483 -4.58 -16.83 -0.03
CA ILE A 483 -4.89 -15.59 -0.76
C ILE A 483 -5.95 -14.85 0.06
N ALA A 484 -5.60 -13.64 0.48
CA ALA A 484 -6.49 -12.77 1.24
C ALA A 484 -7.54 -12.09 0.32
N PRO A 485 -8.61 -11.50 0.88
CA PRO A 485 -9.66 -10.85 0.09
C PRO A 485 -9.15 -9.76 -0.87
N ASP A 486 -8.07 -9.08 -0.53
CA ASP A 486 -7.40 -8.06 -1.34
C ASP A 486 -6.31 -8.61 -2.28
N SER A 487 -6.40 -9.89 -2.62
CA SER A 487 -5.48 -10.62 -3.50
C SER A 487 -4.06 -10.83 -2.96
N LYS A 488 -3.73 -10.34 -1.77
CA LYS A 488 -2.41 -10.55 -1.17
C LYS A 488 -2.14 -12.02 -0.87
N THR A 489 -0.97 -12.47 -1.25
CA THR A 489 -0.51 -13.83 -0.93
C THR A 489 0.12 -13.84 0.45
N MET A 490 -0.38 -14.71 1.30
CA MET A 490 0.06 -14.88 2.68
C MET A 490 0.64 -16.27 2.91
N LYS A 491 1.65 -16.34 3.73
CA LYS A 491 2.34 -17.57 4.07
C LYS A 491 2.12 -17.90 5.54
N GLN A 492 1.79 -19.16 5.84
CA GLN A 492 1.76 -19.64 7.22
C GLN A 492 3.14 -19.54 7.85
N THR A 493 3.21 -18.90 9.02
CA THR A 493 4.48 -18.62 9.69
C THR A 493 4.81 -19.64 10.74
N THR A 494 6.09 -20.04 10.79
CA THR A 494 6.63 -20.80 11.93
C THR A 494 6.87 -19.86 13.12
N LEU A 495 7.01 -20.46 14.33
CA LEU A 495 7.30 -19.71 15.57
C LEU A 495 8.50 -18.76 15.43
N TRP A 496 9.56 -19.20 14.72
CA TRP A 496 10.80 -18.43 14.53
C TRP A 496 10.67 -17.20 13.63
N HIS A 497 9.63 -17.13 12.81
CA HIS A 497 9.35 -15.98 11.93
C HIS A 497 8.27 -15.05 12.50
N ARG A 498 7.75 -15.34 13.71
CA ARG A 498 6.77 -14.47 14.35
C ARG A 498 7.43 -13.17 14.80
N THR A 499 6.76 -12.06 14.54
CA THR A 499 7.23 -10.70 14.87
C THR A 499 7.75 -10.59 16.30
N TRP A 500 7.05 -11.14 17.29
CA TRP A 500 7.46 -11.07 18.70
C TRP A 500 8.78 -11.80 19.00
N MET A 501 9.09 -12.90 18.28
CA MET A 501 10.38 -13.60 18.41
C MET A 501 11.52 -12.76 17.83
N LEU A 502 11.28 -12.14 16.67
CA LEU A 502 12.26 -11.30 15.98
C LEU A 502 12.56 -10.04 16.80
N LEU A 503 11.52 -9.31 17.19
CA LEU A 503 11.66 -8.13 18.04
C LEU A 503 12.19 -8.48 19.43
N GLY A 504 11.76 -9.59 20.00
CA GLY A 504 12.25 -10.07 21.28
C GLY A 504 13.75 -10.39 21.26
N SER A 505 14.27 -10.98 20.19
CA SER A 505 15.71 -11.23 20.03
C SER A 505 16.52 -9.94 19.89
N TYR A 506 15.99 -8.96 19.14
CA TYR A 506 16.60 -7.63 19.02
C TYR A 506 16.60 -6.89 20.38
N ALA A 507 15.49 -6.92 21.09
CA ALA A 507 15.36 -6.30 22.43
C ALA A 507 16.28 -6.98 23.46
N ALA A 508 16.39 -8.30 23.44
CA ALA A 508 17.29 -9.05 24.34
C ALA A 508 18.76 -8.68 24.10
N ALA A 509 19.18 -8.58 22.84
CA ALA A 509 20.53 -8.14 22.49
C ALA A 509 20.79 -6.68 22.94
N SER A 510 19.82 -5.79 22.72
CA SER A 510 19.89 -4.41 23.18
C SER A 510 20.08 -4.31 24.70
N LEU A 511 19.23 -5.02 25.44
CA LEU A 511 19.28 -5.06 26.90
C LEU A 511 20.61 -5.65 27.41
N PHE A 512 21.14 -6.67 26.75
CA PHE A 512 22.42 -7.28 27.07
C PHE A 512 23.57 -6.26 26.98
N PHE A 513 23.68 -5.48 25.90
CA PHE A 513 24.75 -4.50 25.75
C PHE A 513 24.57 -3.32 26.70
N ILE A 514 23.36 -2.78 26.82
CA ILE A 514 23.06 -1.68 27.76
C ILE A 514 23.39 -2.08 29.20
N THR A 515 22.93 -3.26 29.63
CA THR A 515 23.21 -3.78 30.98
C THR A 515 24.70 -3.96 31.22
N THR A 516 25.44 -4.49 30.25
CA THR A 516 26.90 -4.64 30.34
C THR A 516 27.59 -3.30 30.53
N LEU A 517 27.17 -2.29 29.76
CA LEU A 517 27.71 -0.93 29.86
C LEU A 517 27.39 -0.30 31.23
N LEU A 518 26.16 -0.41 31.69
CA LEU A 518 25.74 0.10 33.01
C LEU A 518 26.51 -0.55 34.16
N ILE A 519 26.65 -1.89 34.14
CA ILE A 519 27.45 -2.58 35.15
C ILE A 519 28.90 -2.08 35.15
N TRP A 520 29.47 -1.83 33.97
CA TRP A 520 30.83 -1.29 33.88
C TRP A 520 30.90 0.12 34.46
N ILE A 521 29.97 1.00 34.12
CA ILE A 521 29.89 2.37 34.65
C ILE A 521 29.78 2.35 36.18
N VAL A 522 28.86 1.57 36.74
CA VAL A 522 28.67 1.44 38.19
C VAL A 522 29.94 0.97 38.87
N ARG A 523 30.59 -0.07 38.34
CA ARG A 523 31.87 -0.56 38.87
C ARG A 523 32.98 0.49 38.79
N TYR A 524 33.03 1.25 37.74
CA TYR A 524 33.98 2.34 37.56
C TYR A 524 33.76 3.43 38.62
N VAL A 525 32.53 3.89 38.78
CA VAL A 525 32.15 4.92 39.78
C VAL A 525 32.44 4.46 41.21
N ILE A 526 32.04 3.24 41.60
CA ILE A 526 32.30 2.69 42.92
C ILE A 526 33.80 2.66 43.19
N ARG A 527 34.62 2.30 42.22
CA ARG A 527 36.09 2.25 42.39
C ARG A 527 36.71 3.65 42.50
N ALA A 528 36.22 4.59 41.71
CA ALA A 528 36.65 5.98 41.81
C ALA A 528 36.36 6.54 43.21
N ILE A 529 35.18 6.31 43.74
CA ILE A 529 34.80 6.70 45.11
C ILE A 529 35.70 6.02 46.16
N ARG A 530 35.99 4.72 45.99
CA ARG A 530 36.82 3.95 46.92
C ARG A 530 38.34 4.17 46.75
N LYS A 531 38.75 5.09 45.84
CA LYS A 531 40.15 5.36 45.49
C LYS A 531 40.98 4.09 45.17
N ASN A 532 40.32 3.06 44.62
CA ASN A 532 40.93 1.78 44.29
C ASN A 532 41.62 1.84 42.91
N LYS A 533 42.96 1.69 42.89
CA LYS A 533 43.82 1.77 41.69
C LYS A 533 43.78 0.50 40.82
N ALA A 534 42.99 -0.54 41.14
CA ALA A 534 42.93 -1.74 40.34
C ALA A 534 42.35 -1.45 38.92
N HIS A 535 43.01 -2.00 37.91
CA HIS A 535 42.60 -1.80 36.50
C HIS A 535 41.28 -2.52 36.20
N ILE A 536 40.29 -1.82 35.61
CA ILE A 536 39.10 -2.47 35.05
C ILE A 536 39.35 -2.65 33.55
N SER A 537 39.21 -3.91 33.07
CA SER A 537 39.22 -4.13 31.62
C SER A 537 38.03 -3.42 30.99
N SER A 538 38.29 -2.48 30.10
CA SER A 538 37.27 -1.67 29.37
C SER A 538 36.85 -2.30 28.03
N THR A 539 37.52 -3.39 27.60
CA THR A 539 37.28 -4.01 26.28
C THR A 539 35.83 -4.42 26.08
N LEU A 540 35.21 -5.12 27.04
CA LEU A 540 33.81 -5.56 26.94
C LEU A 540 32.86 -4.37 27.00
N ALA A 541 33.19 -3.35 27.83
CA ALA A 541 32.41 -2.12 27.90
C ALA A 541 32.48 -1.32 26.59
N PHE A 542 33.64 -1.32 25.94
CA PHE A 542 33.79 -0.66 24.64
C PHE A 542 32.97 -1.36 23.56
N ILE A 543 32.99 -2.70 23.48
CA ILE A 543 32.11 -3.46 22.60
C ILE A 543 30.63 -3.15 22.88
N ALA A 544 30.24 -3.13 24.16
CA ALA A 544 28.90 -2.81 24.58
C ALA A 544 28.49 -1.38 24.20
N LEU A 545 29.40 -0.40 24.37
CA LEU A 545 29.18 0.99 23.97
C LEU A 545 28.92 1.13 22.47
N LEU A 546 29.75 0.49 21.62
CA LEU A 546 29.59 0.56 20.16
C LEU A 546 28.22 0.02 19.73
N ASN A 547 27.80 -1.14 20.27
CA ASN A 547 26.49 -1.70 19.95
C ASN A 547 25.34 -0.87 20.54
N THR A 548 25.49 -0.31 21.76
CA THR A 548 24.46 0.56 22.35
C THR A 548 24.27 1.84 21.53
N ILE A 549 25.35 2.46 21.02
CA ILE A 549 25.27 3.62 20.14
C ILE A 549 24.55 3.23 18.85
N PHE A 550 24.96 2.16 18.20
CA PHE A 550 24.30 1.67 16.99
C PHE A 550 22.80 1.47 17.21
N LEU A 551 22.42 0.71 18.25
CA LEU A 551 21.01 0.40 18.53
C LEU A 551 20.20 1.64 18.84
N GLY A 552 20.74 2.59 19.60
CA GLY A 552 20.08 3.85 19.95
C GLY A 552 19.87 4.75 18.71
N VAL A 553 20.90 4.90 17.88
CA VAL A 553 20.81 5.72 16.66
C VAL A 553 19.89 5.04 15.62
N GLN A 554 19.94 3.72 15.49
CA GLN A 554 19.02 2.98 14.62
C GLN A 554 17.57 3.18 15.06
N PHE A 555 17.29 3.13 16.36
CA PHE A 555 15.94 3.30 16.88
C PHE A 555 15.38 4.72 16.65
N ILE A 556 16.20 5.75 16.90
CA ILE A 556 15.76 7.16 16.83
C ILE A 556 15.79 7.68 15.39
N TYR A 557 16.85 7.37 14.64
CA TYR A 557 17.13 7.94 13.33
C TYR A 557 16.90 6.95 12.18
N GLY A 558 17.44 5.73 12.27
CA GLY A 558 17.40 4.78 11.17
C GLY A 558 15.99 4.39 10.75
N ASN A 559 15.06 4.29 11.69
CA ASN A 559 13.68 3.93 11.41
C ASN A 559 12.93 5.02 10.63
N SER A 560 13.13 6.29 10.99
CA SER A 560 12.45 7.43 10.35
C SER A 560 13.05 7.81 8.99
N GLN A 561 14.33 7.49 8.76
CA GLN A 561 15.04 7.94 7.56
C GLN A 561 15.06 6.93 6.40
N ILE A 562 14.58 5.71 6.61
CA ILE A 562 14.71 4.67 5.59
C ILE A 562 14.02 5.05 4.26
N VAL A 563 12.88 5.71 4.32
CA VAL A 563 12.14 6.14 3.13
C VAL A 563 12.85 7.23 2.35
N TYR A 564 13.72 8.01 3.01
CA TYR A 564 14.52 9.07 2.41
C TYR A 564 15.94 8.62 2.01
N GLY A 565 16.34 7.41 2.42
CA GLY A 565 17.71 6.93 2.26
C GLY A 565 18.64 7.41 3.37
N TYR A 566 19.73 6.68 3.57
CA TYR A 566 20.68 6.98 4.64
C TYR A 566 21.86 7.82 4.16
N PRO A 567 22.23 8.89 4.87
CA PRO A 567 23.42 9.67 4.54
C PRO A 567 24.70 8.88 4.85
N ALA A 568 25.80 9.24 4.17
CA ALA A 568 27.08 8.55 4.28
C ALA A 568 27.61 8.43 5.74
N TRP A 569 27.40 9.46 6.58
CA TRP A 569 27.81 9.40 7.99
C TRP A 569 27.08 8.31 8.78
N TYR A 570 25.82 8.05 8.47
CA TYR A 570 25.05 6.99 9.11
C TYR A 570 25.52 5.61 8.64
N ILE A 571 25.66 5.43 7.31
CA ILE A 571 26.11 4.16 6.72
C ILE A 571 27.51 3.82 7.21
N TRP A 572 28.47 4.70 6.98
CA TRP A 572 29.89 4.44 7.29
C TRP A 572 30.30 4.74 8.72
N GLY A 573 29.58 5.60 9.43
CA GLY A 573 29.83 5.90 10.83
C GLY A 573 29.10 4.94 11.78
N ILE A 574 27.78 4.86 11.67
CA ILE A 574 26.95 4.13 12.65
C ILE A 574 26.82 2.64 12.31
N CYS A 575 26.49 2.29 11.04
CA CYS A 575 26.28 0.89 10.67
C CYS A 575 27.57 0.05 10.63
N THR A 576 28.76 0.67 10.71
CA THR A 576 30.04 -0.03 10.86
C THR A 576 30.38 -0.37 12.31
N LEU A 577 29.76 0.26 13.31
CA LEU A 577 30.08 0.03 14.73
C LEU A 577 29.94 -1.44 15.17
N PRO A 578 28.90 -2.19 14.76
CA PRO A 578 28.80 -3.61 15.04
C PRO A 578 29.92 -4.44 14.41
N LEU A 579 30.40 -4.08 13.22
CA LEU A 579 31.53 -4.75 12.57
C LEU A 579 32.82 -4.54 13.34
N ILE A 580 33.10 -3.32 13.79
CA ILE A 580 34.24 -3.01 14.65
C ILE A 580 34.14 -3.81 15.95
N SER A 581 32.95 -3.86 16.57
CA SER A 581 32.74 -4.64 17.78
C SER A 581 32.96 -6.14 17.57
N ALA A 582 32.58 -6.68 16.41
CA ALA A 582 32.82 -8.07 16.05
C ALA A 582 34.30 -8.40 15.90
N LEU A 583 35.09 -7.52 15.26
CA LEU A 583 36.54 -7.70 15.15
C LEU A 583 37.20 -7.76 16.54
N ILE A 584 36.81 -6.87 17.46
CA ILE A 584 37.30 -6.90 18.84
C ILE A 584 36.81 -8.15 19.56
N ALA A 585 35.58 -8.60 19.33
CA ALA A 585 35.05 -9.83 19.94
C ALA A 585 35.80 -11.09 19.45
N VAL A 586 36.19 -11.17 18.17
CA VAL A 586 37.05 -12.25 17.64
C VAL A 586 38.38 -12.27 18.38
N TRP A 587 39.03 -11.11 18.55
CA TRP A 587 40.27 -11.03 19.33
C TRP A 587 40.07 -11.49 20.79
N VAL A 588 39.01 -11.04 21.47
CA VAL A 588 38.65 -11.47 22.83
C VAL A 588 38.45 -12.98 22.88
N LEU A 589 37.75 -13.54 21.89
CA LEU A 589 37.48 -14.98 21.79
C LEU A 589 38.77 -15.75 21.65
N ILE A 590 39.67 -15.42 20.74
CA ILE A 590 40.95 -16.10 20.51
C ILE A 590 41.81 -16.09 21.77
N VAL A 591 42.04 -14.92 22.36
CA VAL A 591 42.90 -14.76 23.53
C VAL A 591 42.37 -15.53 24.76
N ASN A 592 41.05 -15.49 24.97
CA ASN A 592 40.50 -16.14 26.16
C ASN A 592 40.23 -17.64 25.94
N SER A 593 39.99 -18.11 24.70
CA SER A 593 39.94 -19.53 24.38
C SER A 593 41.31 -20.19 24.55
N ALA A 594 42.40 -19.54 24.15
CA ALA A 594 43.77 -20.00 24.42
C ALA A 594 44.04 -20.17 25.92
N ARG A 595 43.57 -19.25 26.76
CA ARG A 595 43.69 -19.37 28.25
C ARG A 595 42.87 -20.52 28.82
N LEU A 596 41.73 -20.85 28.26
CA LEU A 596 40.94 -22.03 28.66
C LEU A 596 41.66 -23.34 28.31
N ILE A 597 42.30 -23.39 27.13
CA ILE A 597 43.09 -24.56 26.67
C ILE A 597 44.31 -24.79 27.58
N THR A 598 44.97 -23.71 28.01
CA THR A 598 46.11 -23.79 28.94
C THR A 598 45.73 -24.05 30.40
N GLY A 599 44.45 -24.35 30.67
CA GLY A 599 43.97 -24.74 32.01
C GLY A 599 43.44 -23.62 32.89
N GLU A 600 43.42 -22.40 32.44
CA GLU A 600 42.85 -21.26 33.18
C GLU A 600 41.31 -21.25 33.14
N ARG A 601 40.66 -22.11 33.93
CA ARG A 601 39.20 -22.24 33.99
C ARG A 601 38.54 -21.29 34.99
N LYS A 602 38.85 -20.02 34.95
CA LYS A 602 38.19 -19.05 35.84
C LYS A 602 36.88 -18.56 35.22
N ALA A 603 35.83 -18.41 36.03
CA ALA A 603 34.51 -17.91 35.60
C ALA A 603 34.61 -16.61 34.79
N ARG A 604 35.59 -15.74 35.06
CA ARG A 604 35.84 -14.51 34.30
C ARG A 604 36.29 -14.77 32.87
N VAL A 605 37.08 -15.79 32.59
CA VAL A 605 37.54 -16.14 31.24
C VAL A 605 36.38 -16.70 30.44
N ILE A 606 35.59 -17.60 31.04
CA ILE A 606 34.38 -18.17 30.44
C ILE A 606 33.39 -17.04 30.11
N GLY A 607 33.17 -16.09 31.05
CA GLY A 607 32.26 -14.97 30.82
C GLY A 607 32.69 -14.06 29.62
N LYS A 608 34.00 -13.87 29.40
CA LYS A 608 34.52 -13.13 28.25
C LYS A 608 34.31 -13.87 26.93
N VAL A 609 34.51 -15.21 26.95
CA VAL A 609 34.25 -16.05 25.77
C VAL A 609 32.77 -16.02 25.40
N LEU A 610 31.87 -16.22 26.38
CA LEU A 610 30.43 -16.16 26.15
C LEU A 610 30.00 -14.77 25.63
N PHE A 611 30.51 -13.68 26.21
CA PHE A 611 30.24 -12.34 25.73
C PHE A 611 30.66 -12.13 24.27
N ALA A 612 31.86 -12.61 23.90
CA ALA A 612 32.35 -12.52 22.54
C ALA A 612 31.47 -13.32 21.55
N ILE A 613 31.05 -14.53 21.95
CA ILE A 613 30.14 -15.35 21.15
C ILE A 613 28.79 -14.62 20.93
N ILE A 614 28.18 -14.05 21.98
CA ILE A 614 26.93 -13.30 21.88
C ILE A 614 27.09 -12.11 20.94
N THR A 615 28.21 -11.37 21.02
CA THR A 615 28.49 -10.25 20.13
C THR A 615 28.57 -10.70 18.67
N LEU A 616 29.26 -11.79 18.39
CA LEU A 616 29.35 -12.34 17.03
C LEU A 616 28.00 -12.81 16.49
N LEU A 617 27.23 -13.52 17.31
CA LEU A 617 25.87 -13.94 16.94
C LEU A 617 24.97 -12.73 16.64
N HIS A 618 25.06 -11.68 17.45
CA HIS A 618 24.35 -10.44 17.20
C HIS A 618 24.77 -9.78 15.87
N THR A 619 26.07 -9.75 15.58
CA THR A 619 26.55 -9.20 14.29
C THR A 619 26.05 -10.01 13.10
N VAL A 620 26.02 -11.34 13.19
CA VAL A 620 25.43 -12.23 12.17
C VAL A 620 23.92 -11.95 12.01
N TYR A 621 23.23 -11.73 13.10
CA TYR A 621 21.82 -11.34 13.09
C TYR A 621 21.61 -10.01 12.35
N LEU A 622 22.40 -8.98 12.66
CA LEU A 622 22.35 -7.69 11.97
C LEU A 622 22.71 -7.81 10.47
N PHE A 623 23.68 -8.67 10.14
CA PHE A 623 24.01 -8.97 8.75
C PHE A 623 22.83 -9.60 8.02
N TYR A 624 22.18 -10.59 8.59
CA TYR A 624 21.02 -11.25 7.99
C TYR A 624 19.87 -10.28 7.69
N TRP A 625 19.67 -9.28 8.54
CA TRP A 625 18.63 -8.27 8.40
C TRP A 625 19.05 -7.02 7.64
N ASN A 626 20.22 -7.03 7.02
CA ASN A 626 20.75 -5.92 6.20
C ASN A 626 20.90 -4.58 6.96
N PHE A 627 21.31 -4.64 8.24
CA PHE A 627 21.64 -3.44 9.01
C PHE A 627 23.07 -2.95 8.81
N LEU A 628 23.91 -3.71 8.11
CA LEU A 628 25.34 -3.43 7.98
C LEU A 628 25.68 -2.87 6.58
N PRO A 629 26.74 -2.04 6.45
CA PRO A 629 27.06 -1.33 5.22
C PRO A 629 27.53 -2.24 4.07
N VAL A 630 27.77 -3.51 4.32
CA VAL A 630 28.16 -4.50 3.30
C VAL A 630 27.07 -4.74 2.23
N HIS A 631 25.87 -4.24 2.46
CA HIS A 631 24.75 -4.26 1.52
C HIS A 631 24.60 -2.94 0.74
N TYR A 632 25.53 -2.00 0.95
CA TYR A 632 25.61 -0.72 0.27
C TYR A 632 26.61 -0.84 -0.89
N SER A 633 26.21 -1.43 -1.96
CA SER A 633 27.01 -1.52 -3.19
C SER A 633 26.17 -1.16 -4.41
#